data_4442df644bd6aa8db3a0fb5a0d56a5cd
#
_entry.id   4442df644bd6aa8db3a0fb5a0d56a5cd
#
_cell.length_a   1.000
_cell.length_b   1.000
_cell.length_c   1.000
_cell.angle_alpha   90.00
_cell.angle_beta   90.00
_cell.angle_gamma   90.00
#
_symmetry.space_group_name_H-M   'P 1'
#
loop_
_entity.id
_entity.type
_entity.pdbx_description
1 polymer ?
#
loop_
_entity_poly.entity_id
_entity_poly.type
_entity_poly.pdbx_seq_one_letter_code
_entity_poly.pdbx_strand_id
1 'polypeptide(L)'
;PDIMVHSLLRDKEGKLWVGTFGKGISIFDVNNKLLWNFVIENGFCSNAVNHMIKDSEEQIWVATREGLAVFKNTSQPNRYKIFKEKEGLENSHIRAICEDLEKRIWISSNDGISCLDPKQNLFYNYNHHDGVPMGDFMNGSTCMTHNGIIYFGSQNGACFFNPKELSSIRQVSPVKITQFCKYNKKTESKDAEISIPFKKGVVHLPYNQNSFRITFNVLDYTQSPQVEFTYML
;
A
#
# COMPACT_ATOMS: atom_id res chain seq x y z
N PRO A 1 29.68 3.02 16.53
CA PRO A 1 28.39 3.48 16.01
C PRO A 1 27.39 2.39 16.28
N ASP A 2 26.35 2.77 17.02
CA ASP A 2 25.35 1.84 17.54
C ASP A 2 24.50 1.33 16.39
N ILE A 3 24.70 0.06 16.04
CA ILE A 3 23.89 -0.64 15.07
C ILE A 3 22.80 -1.37 15.85
N MET A 4 21.57 -0.86 15.78
CA MET A 4 20.42 -1.55 16.36
C MET A 4 19.93 -2.61 15.38
N VAL A 5 19.90 -3.86 15.83
CA VAL A 5 19.28 -4.97 15.08
C VAL A 5 17.78 -4.99 15.44
N HIS A 6 16.93 -4.83 14.45
CA HIS A 6 15.49 -4.83 14.62
C HIS A 6 14.83 -6.16 14.24
N SER A 7 15.44 -6.88 13.29
CA SER A 7 14.84 -8.12 12.80
C SER A 7 15.91 -9.12 12.39
N LEU A 8 15.66 -10.38 12.74
CA LEU A 8 16.50 -11.52 12.40
C LEU A 8 15.63 -12.60 11.77
N LEU A 9 16.12 -13.19 10.69
CA LEU A 9 15.39 -14.22 9.95
C LEU A 9 16.36 -15.21 9.33
N ARG A 10 15.99 -16.49 9.30
CA ARG A 10 16.74 -17.53 8.59
C ARG A 10 15.97 -17.99 7.37
N ASP A 11 16.61 -17.95 6.19
CA ASP A 11 15.99 -18.42 4.95
C ASP A 11 16.05 -19.97 4.83
N LYS A 12 15.47 -20.49 3.74
CA LYS A 12 15.43 -21.92 3.47
C LYS A 12 16.83 -22.55 3.23
N GLU A 13 17.82 -21.75 2.87
CA GLU A 13 19.20 -22.20 2.66
C GLU A 13 20.03 -22.12 3.93
N GLY A 14 19.42 -21.69 5.05
CA GLY A 14 20.07 -21.51 6.33
C GLY A 14 20.85 -20.21 6.48
N LYS A 15 20.80 -19.30 5.50
CA LYS A 15 21.42 -17.99 5.59
C LYS A 15 20.71 -17.10 6.61
N LEU A 16 21.50 -16.35 7.37
CA LEU A 16 20.97 -15.40 8.36
C LEU A 16 20.82 -14.02 7.72
N TRP A 17 19.60 -13.52 7.75
CA TRP A 17 19.25 -12.17 7.35
C TRP A 17 19.16 -11.28 8.59
N VAL A 18 19.89 -10.19 8.59
CA VAL A 18 20.00 -9.24 9.71
C VAL A 18 19.51 -7.88 9.22
N GLY A 19 18.34 -7.46 9.68
CA GLY A 19 17.77 -6.14 9.42
C GLY A 19 18.14 -5.17 10.53
N THR A 20 18.71 -4.03 10.17
CA THR A 20 19.21 -3.05 11.13
C THR A 20 18.57 -1.68 10.95
N PHE A 21 18.62 -0.87 12.00
CA PHE A 21 18.30 0.54 11.93
C PHE A 21 19.59 1.33 11.61
N GLY A 22 19.76 1.70 10.33
CA GLY A 22 20.86 2.56 9.87
C GLY A 22 21.93 1.87 9.02
N LYS A 23 21.92 0.51 8.88
CA LYS A 23 22.87 -0.23 8.04
C LYS A 23 22.18 -1.23 7.09
N GLY A 24 20.88 -1.05 6.85
CA GLY A 24 20.10 -1.86 5.92
C GLY A 24 20.04 -3.33 6.29
N ILE A 25 20.23 -4.21 5.30
CA ILE A 25 20.17 -5.66 5.46
C ILE A 25 21.56 -6.26 5.22
N SER A 26 22.00 -7.11 6.14
CA SER A 26 23.18 -7.96 5.95
C SER A 26 22.77 -9.43 5.88
N ILE A 27 23.31 -10.18 4.93
CA ILE A 27 23.02 -11.62 4.78
C ILE A 27 24.33 -12.38 5.01
N PHE A 28 24.29 -13.33 5.92
CA PHE A 28 25.42 -14.18 6.29
C PHE A 28 25.15 -15.64 5.91
N ASP A 29 26.19 -16.37 5.56
CA ASP A 29 26.13 -17.81 5.37
C ASP A 29 26.08 -18.57 6.70
N VAL A 30 26.01 -19.89 6.63
CA VAL A 30 26.02 -20.79 7.80
C VAL A 30 27.32 -20.73 8.62
N ASN A 31 28.39 -20.20 8.05
CA ASN A 31 29.69 -20.02 8.70
C ASN A 31 29.92 -18.59 9.19
N ASN A 32 28.85 -17.78 9.24
CA ASN A 32 28.86 -16.36 9.62
C ASN A 32 29.70 -15.46 8.70
N LYS A 33 29.95 -15.87 7.45
CA LYS A 33 30.58 -15.03 6.46
C LYS A 33 29.54 -14.12 5.82
N LEU A 34 29.82 -12.82 5.77
CA LEU A 34 28.96 -11.85 5.08
C LEU A 34 28.96 -12.14 3.57
N LEU A 35 27.78 -12.39 3.02
CA LEU A 35 27.57 -12.64 1.60
C LEU A 35 27.09 -11.39 0.87
N TRP A 36 26.12 -10.67 1.45
CA TRP A 36 25.44 -9.54 0.83
C TRP A 36 25.18 -8.44 1.84
N ASN A 37 25.24 -7.19 1.37
CA ASN A 37 24.80 -6.03 2.15
C ASN A 37 23.97 -5.12 1.24
N PHE A 38 22.73 -4.81 1.67
CA PHE A 38 21.80 -3.93 0.98
C PHE A 38 21.63 -2.65 1.78
N VAL A 39 22.15 -1.58 1.23
CA VAL A 39 22.14 -0.22 1.80
C VAL A 39 21.79 0.78 0.71
N ILE A 40 21.43 2.00 1.10
CA ILE A 40 21.06 3.08 0.15
C ILE A 40 22.21 3.33 -0.85
N GLU A 41 23.45 3.28 -0.39
CA GLU A 41 24.64 3.49 -1.19
C GLU A 41 24.78 2.47 -2.33
N ASN A 42 24.17 1.28 -2.17
CA ASN A 42 24.12 0.21 -3.17
C ASN A 42 22.80 0.14 -3.91
N GLY A 43 21.93 1.20 -3.79
CA GLY A 43 20.65 1.30 -4.48
C GLY A 43 19.48 0.62 -3.77
N PHE A 44 19.61 0.21 -2.52
CA PHE A 44 18.47 -0.26 -1.72
C PHE A 44 17.62 0.92 -1.27
N CYS A 45 16.33 0.67 -0.94
CA CYS A 45 15.38 1.76 -0.67
C CYS A 45 15.64 2.50 0.65
N SER A 46 16.18 1.82 1.67
CA SER A 46 16.37 2.42 3.00
C SER A 46 17.41 1.69 3.83
N ASN A 47 18.17 2.42 4.62
CA ASN A 47 19.08 1.86 5.63
C ASN A 47 18.36 1.48 6.95
N ALA A 48 17.09 1.86 7.10
CA ALA A 48 16.29 1.57 8.28
C ALA A 48 15.30 0.43 7.99
N VAL A 49 15.62 -0.76 8.46
CA VAL A 49 14.77 -1.95 8.44
C VAL A 49 14.00 -2.03 9.75
N ASN A 50 12.69 -2.09 9.67
CA ASN A 50 11.79 -2.14 10.83
C ASN A 50 11.35 -3.58 11.15
N HIS A 51 11.08 -4.40 10.13
CA HIS A 51 10.61 -5.77 10.29
C HIS A 51 10.93 -6.61 9.06
N MET A 52 11.13 -7.90 9.24
CA MET A 52 11.24 -8.88 8.15
C MET A 52 10.41 -10.11 8.46
N ILE A 53 9.76 -10.65 7.44
CA ILE A 53 9.08 -11.95 7.52
C ILE A 53 9.49 -12.84 6.36
N LYS A 54 9.36 -14.13 6.55
CA LYS A 54 9.39 -15.14 5.51
C LYS A 54 7.97 -15.64 5.30
N ASP A 55 7.46 -15.52 4.08
CA ASP A 55 6.11 -15.96 3.74
C ASP A 55 6.05 -17.47 3.50
N SER A 56 4.84 -17.97 3.27
CA SER A 56 4.58 -19.39 3.01
C SER A 56 5.18 -19.90 1.68
N GLU A 57 5.61 -19.00 0.81
CA GLU A 57 6.33 -19.31 -0.46
C GLU A 57 7.85 -19.15 -0.34
N GLU A 58 8.36 -19.02 0.90
CA GLU A 58 9.79 -18.82 1.20
C GLU A 58 10.36 -17.50 0.66
N GLN A 59 9.51 -16.53 0.29
CA GLN A 59 9.95 -15.19 -0.08
C GLN A 59 10.20 -14.37 1.20
N ILE A 60 11.15 -13.45 1.13
CA ILE A 60 11.45 -12.56 2.26
C ILE A 60 10.89 -11.18 1.98
N TRP A 61 10.03 -10.72 2.86
CA TRP A 61 9.44 -9.39 2.86
C TRP A 61 10.11 -8.53 3.90
N VAL A 62 10.45 -7.30 3.53
CA VAL A 62 11.21 -6.37 4.36
C VAL A 62 10.47 -5.04 4.47
N ALA A 63 10.03 -4.73 5.68
CA ALA A 63 9.49 -3.43 6.05
C ALA A 63 10.62 -2.45 6.26
N THR A 64 10.60 -1.34 5.53
CA THR A 64 11.57 -0.27 5.70
C THR A 64 10.87 1.08 5.95
N ARG A 65 11.65 2.13 6.23
CA ARG A 65 11.12 3.49 6.30
C ARG A 65 10.73 4.07 4.95
N GLU A 66 11.19 3.49 3.85
CA GLU A 66 11.01 4.06 2.51
C GLU A 66 10.55 3.03 1.48
N GLY A 67 9.72 2.09 1.93
CA GLY A 67 9.06 1.12 1.08
C GLY A 67 9.08 -0.31 1.61
N LEU A 68 8.33 -1.15 0.93
CA LEU A 68 8.26 -2.60 1.14
C LEU A 68 9.12 -3.28 0.09
N ALA A 69 10.15 -4.01 0.52
CA ALA A 69 10.95 -4.81 -0.40
C ALA A 69 10.56 -6.29 -0.33
N VAL A 70 10.58 -6.98 -1.47
CA VAL A 70 10.39 -8.43 -1.55
C VAL A 70 11.51 -9.10 -2.32
N PHE A 71 12.09 -10.13 -1.71
CA PHE A 71 13.11 -10.99 -2.27
C PHE A 71 12.46 -12.35 -2.57
N LYS A 72 12.05 -12.53 -3.83
CA LYS A 72 11.38 -13.77 -4.28
C LYS A 72 12.31 -14.97 -4.37
N ASN A 73 13.60 -14.74 -4.57
CA ASN A 73 14.60 -15.78 -4.64
C ASN A 73 15.78 -15.46 -3.73
N THR A 74 15.84 -16.12 -2.58
CA THR A 74 16.90 -15.94 -1.59
C THR A 74 18.28 -16.41 -2.05
N SER A 75 18.34 -17.27 -3.08
CA SER A 75 19.62 -17.67 -3.70
C SER A 75 20.21 -16.57 -4.61
N GLN A 76 19.35 -15.66 -5.11
CA GLN A 76 19.72 -14.52 -5.94
C GLN A 76 19.14 -13.23 -5.36
N PRO A 77 19.58 -12.79 -4.19
CA PRO A 77 18.96 -11.67 -3.48
C PRO A 77 19.16 -10.31 -4.15
N ASN A 78 20.04 -10.22 -5.17
CA ASN A 78 20.19 -9.02 -6.00
C ASN A 78 18.98 -8.74 -6.91
N ARG A 79 18.03 -9.66 -7.02
CA ARG A 79 16.76 -9.51 -7.76
C ARG A 79 15.61 -9.36 -6.77
N TYR A 80 15.36 -8.14 -6.34
CA TYR A 80 14.26 -7.79 -5.44
C TYR A 80 13.34 -6.74 -6.09
N LYS A 81 12.13 -6.63 -5.59
CA LYS A 81 11.16 -5.58 -5.99
C LYS A 81 10.89 -4.69 -4.78
N ILE A 82 10.69 -3.41 -5.03
CA ILE A 82 10.30 -2.43 -4.02
C ILE A 82 8.90 -1.92 -4.39
N PHE A 83 8.05 -1.78 -3.38
CA PHE A 83 6.75 -1.14 -3.47
C PHE A 83 6.77 0.15 -2.64
N LYS A 84 6.28 1.21 -3.23
CA LYS A 84 6.09 2.55 -2.63
C LYS A 84 4.67 3.05 -2.95
N GLU A 85 4.41 4.32 -2.68
CA GLU A 85 3.10 4.94 -2.97
C GLU A 85 2.73 4.86 -4.45
N LYS A 86 3.71 4.93 -5.36
CA LYS A 86 3.49 4.80 -6.82
C LYS A 86 2.93 3.44 -7.23
N GLU A 87 3.23 2.42 -6.47
CA GLU A 87 2.74 1.06 -6.66
C GLU A 87 1.42 0.81 -5.93
N GLY A 88 0.89 1.81 -5.21
CA GLY A 88 -0.41 1.74 -4.53
C GLY A 88 -0.36 1.58 -3.01
N LEU A 89 0.83 1.59 -2.41
CA LEU A 89 0.98 1.62 -0.96
C LEU A 89 0.53 2.98 -0.41
N GLU A 90 -0.20 3.03 0.69
CA GLU A 90 -0.69 4.30 1.25
C GLU A 90 0.45 5.15 1.82
N ASN A 91 1.39 4.52 2.51
CA ASN A 91 2.55 5.19 3.10
C ASN A 91 3.77 4.28 3.05
N SER A 92 4.93 4.82 2.65
CA SER A 92 6.18 4.06 2.55
C SER A 92 6.85 3.79 3.88
N HIS A 93 6.46 4.46 4.98
CA HIS A 93 7.03 4.20 6.30
C HIS A 93 6.37 2.97 6.95
N ILE A 94 6.88 1.80 6.64
CA ILE A 94 6.30 0.52 7.03
C ILE A 94 6.82 0.10 8.41
N ARG A 95 5.92 -0.34 9.28
CA ARG A 95 6.20 -0.71 10.66
C ARG A 95 6.26 -2.22 10.88
N ALA A 96 5.24 -2.95 10.42
CA ALA A 96 5.17 -4.38 10.56
C ALA A 96 4.50 -5.05 9.36
N ILE A 97 4.77 -6.32 9.16
CA ILE A 97 4.26 -7.13 8.04
C ILE A 97 3.73 -8.44 8.59
N CYS A 98 2.60 -8.91 8.05
CA CYS A 98 2.03 -10.22 8.37
C CYS A 98 1.46 -10.86 7.10
N GLU A 99 1.66 -12.15 6.90
CA GLU A 99 0.99 -12.93 5.85
C GLU A 99 -0.30 -13.52 6.43
N ASP A 100 -1.41 -13.49 5.67
CA ASP A 100 -2.66 -14.14 6.05
C ASP A 100 -2.81 -15.57 5.47
N LEU A 101 -3.90 -16.24 5.84
CA LEU A 101 -4.19 -17.61 5.39
C LEU A 101 -4.46 -17.71 3.88
N GLU A 102 -4.76 -16.59 3.21
CA GLU A 102 -4.95 -16.49 1.76
C GLU A 102 -3.70 -16.02 1.01
N LYS A 103 -2.56 -15.93 1.74
CA LYS A 103 -1.25 -15.48 1.26
C LYS A 103 -1.19 -14.00 0.86
N ARG A 104 -2.11 -13.20 1.36
CA ARG A 104 -2.04 -11.73 1.21
C ARG A 104 -1.08 -11.18 2.26
N ILE A 105 -0.40 -10.10 1.90
CA ILE A 105 0.56 -9.44 2.79
C ILE A 105 -0.08 -8.20 3.40
N TRP A 106 -0.25 -8.24 4.70
CA TRP A 106 -0.78 -7.15 5.51
C TRP A 106 0.36 -6.33 6.09
N ILE A 107 0.23 -5.02 6.02
CA ILE A 107 1.30 -4.07 6.26
C ILE A 107 0.75 -2.96 7.13
N SER A 108 1.34 -2.70 8.29
CA SER A 108 1.06 -1.50 9.06
C SER A 108 2.07 -0.40 8.73
N SER A 109 1.59 0.83 8.65
CA SER A 109 2.37 2.03 8.35
C SER A 109 2.06 3.14 9.36
N ASN A 110 2.57 4.35 9.14
CA ASN A 110 2.21 5.50 9.99
C ASN A 110 0.75 5.94 9.79
N ASP A 111 0.19 5.77 8.60
CA ASP A 111 -1.13 6.33 8.25
C ASP A 111 -2.24 5.27 8.24
N GLY A 112 -1.91 3.99 8.43
CA GLY A 112 -2.92 2.95 8.42
C GLY A 112 -2.39 1.55 8.14
N ILE A 113 -3.26 0.73 7.56
CA ILE A 113 -2.97 -0.66 7.21
C ILE A 113 -3.21 -0.85 5.72
N SER A 114 -2.23 -1.43 5.03
CA SER A 114 -2.36 -1.83 3.63
C SER A 114 -2.38 -3.35 3.50
N CYS A 115 -3.15 -3.86 2.56
CA CYS A 115 -3.17 -5.27 2.17
C CYS A 115 -2.71 -5.39 0.72
N LEU A 116 -1.65 -6.12 0.47
CA LEU A 116 -1.22 -6.49 -0.87
C LEU A 116 -1.75 -7.88 -1.22
N ASP A 117 -2.50 -7.98 -2.32
CA ASP A 117 -2.74 -9.26 -2.98
C ASP A 117 -1.59 -9.55 -3.96
N PRO A 118 -0.70 -10.51 -3.67
CA PRO A 118 0.45 -10.78 -4.53
C PRO A 118 0.07 -11.37 -5.89
N LYS A 119 -1.11 -12.01 -6.00
CA LYS A 119 -1.60 -12.62 -7.25
C LYS A 119 -2.07 -11.55 -8.24
N GLN A 120 -2.77 -10.54 -7.73
CA GLN A 120 -3.29 -9.44 -8.52
C GLN A 120 -2.29 -8.27 -8.60
N ASN A 121 -1.29 -8.24 -7.72
CA ASN A 121 -0.35 -7.13 -7.50
C ASN A 121 -1.10 -5.82 -7.22
N LEU A 122 -2.14 -5.91 -6.39
CA LEU A 122 -3.04 -4.81 -6.06
C LEU A 122 -3.01 -4.54 -4.55
N PHE A 123 -2.96 -3.25 -4.20
CA PHE A 123 -3.06 -2.79 -2.82
C PHE A 123 -4.50 -2.38 -2.46
N TYR A 124 -4.88 -2.71 -1.22
CA TYR A 124 -6.09 -2.21 -0.55
C TYR A 124 -5.63 -1.50 0.71
N ASN A 125 -6.01 -0.23 0.86
CA ASN A 125 -5.59 0.60 1.98
C ASN A 125 -6.77 0.84 2.93
N TYR A 126 -6.48 0.84 4.24
CA TYR A 126 -7.43 1.01 5.33
C TYR A 126 -6.87 2.05 6.30
N ASN A 127 -7.66 3.06 6.63
CA ASN A 127 -7.26 4.16 7.50
C ASN A 127 -8.29 4.39 8.63
N HIS A 128 -8.21 5.53 9.30
CA HIS A 128 -9.10 5.85 10.42
C HIS A 128 -10.59 5.88 10.05
N HIS A 129 -10.95 6.14 8.80
CA HIS A 129 -12.33 6.06 8.32
C HIS A 129 -12.85 4.62 8.25
N ASP A 130 -11.96 3.66 8.11
CA ASP A 130 -12.26 2.21 8.14
C ASP A 130 -12.22 1.63 9.56
N GLY A 131 -12.01 2.48 10.58
CA GLY A 131 -11.90 2.04 11.98
C GLY A 131 -10.48 1.67 12.42
N VAL A 132 -9.46 1.93 11.59
CA VAL A 132 -8.06 1.77 12.02
C VAL A 132 -7.73 2.84 13.06
N PRO A 133 -7.16 2.50 14.22
CA PRO A 133 -6.84 3.47 15.25
C PRO A 133 -5.83 4.50 14.76
N MET A 134 -6.05 5.76 15.15
CA MET A 134 -5.09 6.82 14.91
C MET A 134 -3.84 6.61 15.77
N GLY A 135 -2.69 6.92 15.22
CA GLY A 135 -1.39 6.86 15.88
C GLY A 135 -0.44 5.86 15.25
N ASP A 136 0.82 5.96 15.64
CA ASP A 136 1.88 5.15 15.06
C ASP A 136 1.76 3.68 15.46
N PHE A 137 1.85 2.79 14.50
CA PHE A 137 2.09 1.38 14.75
C PHE A 137 3.53 1.14 15.20
N MET A 138 3.74 0.06 15.92
CA MET A 138 5.05 -0.30 16.47
C MET A 138 5.81 -1.23 15.52
N ASN A 139 7.12 -1.02 15.41
CA ASN A 139 7.99 -1.83 14.55
C ASN A 139 7.92 -3.31 14.93
N GLY A 140 7.64 -4.18 13.96
CA GLY A 140 7.57 -5.62 14.14
C GLY A 140 6.43 -6.12 15.04
N SER A 141 5.57 -5.23 15.53
CA SER A 141 4.48 -5.61 16.45
C SER A 141 3.29 -6.13 15.67
N THR A 142 3.33 -7.39 15.34
CA THR A 142 2.24 -8.09 14.64
C THR A 142 2.23 -9.57 14.99
N CYS A 143 1.04 -10.16 14.94
CA CYS A 143 0.88 -11.61 14.96
C CYS A 143 -0.42 -12.01 14.27
N MET A 144 -0.48 -13.24 13.79
CA MET A 144 -1.71 -13.88 13.32
C MET A 144 -2.03 -15.07 14.21
N THR A 145 -3.27 -15.18 14.64
CA THR A 145 -3.76 -16.34 15.35
C THR A 145 -4.00 -17.52 14.40
N HIS A 146 -4.11 -18.73 14.93
CA HIS A 146 -4.44 -19.92 14.14
C HIS A 146 -5.81 -19.82 13.45
N ASN A 147 -6.71 -18.98 13.95
CA ASN A 147 -8.02 -18.71 13.35
C ASN A 147 -7.94 -17.65 12.22
N GLY A 148 -6.75 -17.12 11.94
CA GLY A 148 -6.54 -16.13 10.90
C GLY A 148 -6.84 -14.66 11.30
N ILE A 149 -7.07 -14.39 12.59
CA ILE A 149 -7.20 -13.00 13.06
C ILE A 149 -5.80 -12.39 13.14
N ILE A 150 -5.64 -11.23 12.51
CA ILE A 150 -4.39 -10.45 12.53
C ILE A 150 -4.47 -9.38 13.60
N TYR A 151 -3.36 -9.20 14.31
CA TYR A 151 -3.15 -8.15 15.30
C TYR A 151 -1.97 -7.28 14.89
N PHE A 152 -2.12 -5.97 15.00
CA PHE A 152 -1.05 -4.99 14.92
C PHE A 152 -1.01 -4.14 16.18
N GLY A 153 0.17 -4.05 16.79
CA GLY A 153 0.38 -3.19 17.96
C GLY A 153 0.62 -1.75 17.56
N SER A 154 -0.03 -0.82 18.26
CA SER A 154 0.16 0.62 18.13
C SER A 154 0.51 1.26 19.48
N GLN A 155 0.84 2.55 19.47
CA GLN A 155 1.09 3.30 20.72
C GLN A 155 -0.14 3.36 21.63
N ASN A 156 -1.34 3.30 21.05
CA ASN A 156 -2.62 3.47 21.73
C ASN A 156 -3.37 2.14 21.96
N GLY A 157 -2.70 1.01 21.78
CA GLY A 157 -3.28 -0.32 21.96
C GLY A 157 -3.03 -1.25 20.78
N ALA A 158 -3.92 -2.20 20.55
CA ALA A 158 -3.83 -3.15 19.46
C ALA A 158 -5.03 -3.03 18.51
N CYS A 159 -4.73 -2.97 17.23
CA CYS A 159 -5.73 -3.13 16.18
C CYS A 159 -5.81 -4.62 15.79
N PHE A 160 -7.01 -5.16 15.67
CA PHE A 160 -7.20 -6.53 15.22
C PHE A 160 -8.40 -6.66 14.28
N PHE A 161 -8.32 -7.59 13.35
CA PHE A 161 -9.38 -7.83 12.36
C PHE A 161 -9.29 -9.23 11.77
N ASN A 162 -10.39 -9.67 11.19
CA ASN A 162 -10.45 -10.88 10.39
C ASN A 162 -10.32 -10.52 8.89
N PRO A 163 -9.23 -10.87 8.20
CA PRO A 163 -9.05 -10.57 6.79
C PRO A 163 -10.16 -11.05 5.87
N LYS A 164 -10.87 -12.13 6.23
CA LYS A 164 -11.98 -12.67 5.43
C LYS A 164 -13.20 -11.76 5.42
N GLU A 165 -13.42 -11.01 6.49
CA GLU A 165 -14.56 -10.10 6.62
C GLU A 165 -14.34 -8.81 5.81
N LEU A 166 -13.08 -8.38 5.67
CA LEU A 166 -12.72 -7.16 4.94
C LEU A 166 -12.78 -7.33 3.41
N SER A 167 -12.53 -8.53 2.89
CA SER A 167 -12.53 -8.80 1.45
C SER A 167 -13.92 -8.74 0.81
N SER A 168 -15.00 -8.81 1.61
CA SER A 168 -16.39 -8.79 1.11
C SER A 168 -16.99 -7.39 0.93
N ILE A 169 -16.31 -6.33 1.39
CA ILE A 169 -16.91 -5.00 1.56
C ILE A 169 -16.68 -4.08 0.34
N ARG A 170 -15.74 -4.37 -0.55
CA ARG A 170 -15.41 -3.45 -1.65
C ARG A 170 -16.05 -3.85 -2.98
N GLN A 171 -17.34 -3.55 -3.16
CA GLN A 171 -17.91 -3.37 -4.51
C GLN A 171 -17.54 -1.98 -5.01
N VAL A 172 -16.76 -1.92 -6.09
CA VAL A 172 -16.44 -0.64 -6.74
C VAL A 172 -17.72 -0.14 -7.42
N SER A 173 -18.35 0.86 -6.84
CA SER A 173 -19.52 1.49 -7.44
C SER A 173 -19.10 2.30 -8.68
N PRO A 174 -19.79 2.17 -9.82
CA PRO A 174 -19.40 2.86 -11.03
C PRO A 174 -19.57 4.38 -10.90
N VAL A 175 -18.58 5.12 -11.37
CA VAL A 175 -18.66 6.58 -11.46
C VAL A 175 -19.73 6.96 -12.48
N LYS A 176 -20.66 7.83 -12.09
CA LYS A 176 -21.68 8.40 -12.99
C LYS A 176 -21.41 9.89 -13.18
N ILE A 177 -21.33 10.31 -14.44
CA ILE A 177 -21.31 11.73 -14.76
C ILE A 177 -22.74 12.25 -14.58
N THR A 178 -22.91 13.21 -13.67
CA THR A 178 -24.22 13.78 -13.31
C THR A 178 -24.52 15.07 -14.05
N GLN A 179 -23.46 15.80 -14.46
CA GLN A 179 -23.65 17.08 -15.12
C GLN A 179 -22.47 17.42 -16.02
N PHE A 180 -22.77 18.03 -17.17
CA PHE A 180 -21.80 18.61 -18.07
C PHE A 180 -22.23 20.06 -18.37
N CYS A 181 -21.36 21.04 -18.05
CA CYS A 181 -21.64 22.45 -18.28
C CYS A 181 -20.58 23.06 -19.19
N LYS A 182 -20.99 23.86 -20.18
CA LYS A 182 -20.11 24.69 -20.98
C LYS A 182 -20.03 26.11 -20.43
N TYR A 183 -18.85 26.70 -20.54
CA TYR A 183 -18.66 28.12 -20.23
C TYR A 183 -18.46 28.93 -21.52
N ASN A 184 -19.19 30.03 -21.66
CA ASN A 184 -18.97 30.99 -22.75
C ASN A 184 -18.08 32.12 -22.25
N LYS A 185 -16.92 32.36 -22.89
CA LYS A 185 -15.95 33.39 -22.50
C LYS A 185 -16.48 34.85 -22.58
N LYS A 186 -17.63 35.05 -23.22
CA LYS A 186 -18.16 36.44 -23.48
C LYS A 186 -19.15 36.96 -22.47
N THR A 187 -19.66 36.14 -21.58
CA THR A 187 -20.62 36.57 -20.56
C THR A 187 -20.26 35.85 -19.24
N GLU A 188 -20.12 36.64 -18.17
CA GLU A 188 -19.96 36.12 -16.80
C GLU A 188 -21.23 35.38 -16.30
N SER A 189 -22.24 35.23 -17.14
CA SER A 189 -23.46 34.50 -16.84
C SER A 189 -23.30 33.01 -17.10
N LYS A 190 -23.82 32.20 -16.20
CA LYS A 190 -23.95 30.75 -16.32
C LYS A 190 -24.87 30.42 -17.51
N ASP A 191 -24.33 30.42 -18.72
CA ASP A 191 -25.10 30.06 -19.90
C ASP A 191 -25.31 28.55 -19.96
N ALA A 192 -26.57 28.21 -19.80
CA ALA A 192 -27.23 26.98 -20.15
C ALA A 192 -26.56 25.69 -19.63
N GLU A 193 -27.04 25.21 -18.53
CA GLU A 193 -26.99 23.78 -18.17
C GLU A 193 -27.49 22.94 -19.36
N ILE A 194 -26.62 22.53 -20.24
CA ILE A 194 -26.96 21.48 -21.16
C ILE A 194 -26.84 20.17 -20.36
N SER A 195 -27.93 19.79 -19.73
CA SER A 195 -28.10 18.43 -19.27
C SER A 195 -28.07 17.51 -20.49
N ILE A 196 -26.89 17.01 -20.81
CA ILE A 196 -26.72 16.04 -21.89
C ILE A 196 -26.98 14.67 -21.29
N PRO A 197 -28.07 13.99 -21.62
CA PRO A 197 -28.18 12.56 -21.35
C PRO A 197 -27.09 11.87 -22.17
N PHE A 198 -26.07 11.35 -21.49
CA PHE A 198 -24.95 10.61 -22.11
C PHE A 198 -25.46 9.29 -22.76
N LYS A 199 -26.21 9.39 -23.85
CA LYS A 199 -26.70 8.19 -24.55
C LYS A 199 -25.63 7.47 -25.36
N LYS A 200 -24.45 8.09 -25.62
CA LYS A 200 -23.36 7.48 -26.42
C LYS A 200 -21.92 7.84 -25.98
N GLY A 201 -21.73 8.45 -24.81
CA GLY A 201 -20.37 8.62 -24.24
C GLY A 201 -19.44 9.63 -24.96
N VAL A 202 -19.89 10.36 -25.96
CA VAL A 202 -19.06 11.33 -26.69
C VAL A 202 -19.73 12.68 -26.75
N VAL A 203 -19.00 13.73 -26.33
CA VAL A 203 -19.42 15.12 -26.40
C VAL A 203 -18.52 15.84 -27.40
N HIS A 204 -19.10 16.40 -28.47
CA HIS A 204 -18.38 17.21 -29.45
C HIS A 204 -18.39 18.68 -29.03
N LEU A 205 -17.22 19.24 -28.83
CA LEU A 205 -17.03 20.67 -28.53
C LEU A 205 -16.35 21.34 -29.72
N PRO A 206 -16.87 22.49 -30.21
CA PRO A 206 -16.14 23.29 -31.17
C PRO A 206 -14.88 23.86 -30.52
N TYR A 207 -13.84 24.13 -31.34
CA TYR A 207 -12.51 24.55 -30.86
C TYR A 207 -12.53 25.86 -30.03
N ASN A 208 -13.52 26.70 -30.24
CA ASN A 208 -13.71 27.96 -29.51
C ASN A 208 -14.48 27.82 -28.17
N GLN A 209 -14.93 26.61 -27.82
CA GLN A 209 -15.65 26.27 -26.59
C GLN A 209 -14.84 25.26 -25.76
N ASN A 210 -13.65 25.65 -25.34
CA ASN A 210 -12.70 24.78 -24.63
C ASN A 210 -12.78 24.86 -23.10
N SER A 211 -13.74 25.63 -22.57
CA SER A 211 -13.98 25.71 -21.12
C SER A 211 -15.26 24.98 -20.76
N PHE A 212 -15.16 23.93 -19.94
CA PHE A 212 -16.28 23.13 -19.49
C PHE A 212 -16.08 22.65 -18.06
N ARG A 213 -17.17 22.24 -17.42
CA ARG A 213 -17.18 21.58 -16.11
C ARG A 213 -17.89 20.24 -16.27
N ILE A 214 -17.27 19.20 -15.71
CA ILE A 214 -17.88 17.89 -15.54
C ILE A 214 -18.15 17.68 -14.06
N THR A 215 -19.39 17.35 -13.71
CA THR A 215 -19.75 16.91 -12.36
C THR A 215 -20.03 15.41 -12.42
N PHE A 216 -19.39 14.67 -11.55
CA PHE A 216 -19.57 13.21 -11.46
C PHE A 216 -19.80 12.81 -10.00
N ASN A 217 -20.41 11.68 -9.79
CA ASN A 217 -20.66 11.14 -8.46
C ASN A 217 -20.59 9.60 -8.50
N VAL A 218 -20.29 9.02 -7.35
CA VAL A 218 -20.44 7.60 -7.08
C VAL A 218 -21.66 7.42 -6.19
N LEU A 219 -22.57 6.56 -6.62
CA LEU A 219 -23.77 6.24 -5.83
C LEU A 219 -23.42 5.15 -4.81
N ASP A 220 -22.49 5.47 -3.91
CA ASP A 220 -22.12 4.62 -2.79
C ASP A 220 -22.44 5.37 -1.49
N TYR A 221 -23.48 4.93 -0.83
CA TYR A 221 -23.93 5.52 0.43
C TYR A 221 -23.20 4.93 1.65
N THR A 222 -22.44 3.85 1.45
CA THR A 222 -21.75 3.14 2.54
C THR A 222 -20.31 3.64 2.73
N GLN A 223 -19.66 4.15 1.66
CA GLN A 223 -18.26 4.59 1.67
C GLN A 223 -18.09 6.05 1.21
N SER A 224 -19.12 6.86 1.24
CA SER A 224 -19.12 8.24 0.74
C SER A 224 -17.95 9.14 1.20
N PRO A 225 -17.43 9.05 2.44
CA PRO A 225 -16.30 9.85 2.89
C PRO A 225 -14.94 9.39 2.35
N GLN A 226 -14.87 8.20 1.75
CA GLN A 226 -13.61 7.53 1.37
C GLN A 226 -13.40 7.47 -0.14
N VAL A 227 -14.31 8.06 -0.93
CA VAL A 227 -14.24 8.01 -2.39
C VAL A 227 -13.30 9.09 -2.89
N GLU A 228 -12.14 8.68 -3.38
CA GLU A 228 -11.20 9.53 -4.12
C GLU A 228 -11.37 9.35 -5.62
N PHE A 229 -11.26 10.43 -6.36
CA PHE A 229 -11.41 10.45 -7.81
C PHE A 229 -10.09 10.84 -8.48
N THR A 230 -9.65 10.04 -9.42
CA THR A 230 -8.55 10.38 -10.31
C THR A 230 -9.06 10.56 -11.74
N TYR A 231 -8.46 11.46 -12.49
CA TYR A 231 -8.79 11.67 -13.90
C TYR A 231 -7.51 11.77 -14.74
N MET A 232 -7.63 11.39 -16.01
CA MET A 232 -6.57 11.53 -16.99
C MET A 232 -7.10 12.35 -18.16
N LEU A 233 -6.36 13.41 -18.54
CA LEU A 233 -6.63 14.27 -19.69
C LEU A 233 -5.68 13.98 -20.83
#